data_af8d6ad2467764eab7397c9b85c18d26
#
_entry.id   af8d6ad2467764eab7397c9b85c18d26
#
_cell.length_a   1.000
_cell.length_b   1.000
_cell.length_c   1.000
_cell.angle_alpha   90.00
_cell.angle_beta   90.00
_cell.angle_gamma   90.00
#
_symmetry.space_group_name_H-M   'P 1'
#
loop_
_entity.id
_entity.type
_entity.pdbx_description
1 polymer ?
#
loop_
_entity_poly.entity_id
_entity_poly.type
_entity_poly.pdbx_seq_one_letter_code
_entity_poly.pdbx_strand_id
1 'polypeptide(L)'
;VQILGAGPYSMRIWLDPAKLQSYGLTVLEVQKAIQNQNVQVAGGQLGAAPVPSDQIFQFTVLTLGRLSDVTQFENIIVKSKPPATQSAQLRGPTPVGETAAIVRLRDVARVELSQQSFATFSGLSGRKAAQINVFTLPGANALRVADEVRRSMAQLREQFPPGLQYTALLDSS
;
A
#
# COMPACT_ATOMS: atom_id res chain seq x y z
N VAL A 1 -25.08 -2.08 6.01
CA VAL A 1 -24.65 -2.13 4.60
C VAL A 1 -23.59 -3.22 4.48
N GLN A 2 -23.72 -4.08 3.47
CA GLN A 2 -22.76 -5.12 3.15
C GLN A 2 -22.31 -4.97 1.70
N ILE A 3 -21.00 -5.06 1.47
CA ILE A 3 -20.41 -4.96 0.13
C ILE A 3 -19.86 -6.34 -0.25
N LEU A 4 -20.27 -6.83 -1.42
CA LEU A 4 -19.81 -8.08 -1.99
C LEU A 4 -19.11 -7.83 -3.32
N GLY A 5 -18.06 -8.59 -3.61
CA GLY A 5 -17.31 -8.49 -4.88
C GLY A 5 -16.34 -7.30 -4.99
N ALA A 6 -16.35 -6.37 -4.02
CA ALA A 6 -15.33 -5.36 -3.84
C ALA A 6 -14.69 -5.57 -2.48
N GLY A 7 -13.44 -5.97 -2.46
CA GLY A 7 -12.63 -6.12 -1.24
C GLY A 7 -11.68 -4.95 -1.05
N PRO A 8 -11.06 -4.83 0.13
CA PRO A 8 -10.01 -3.87 0.34
C PRO A 8 -8.85 -4.10 -0.65
N TYR A 9 -8.22 -3.00 -1.04
CA TYR A 9 -7.03 -3.07 -1.86
C TYR A 9 -5.80 -3.40 -1.02
N SER A 10 -4.85 -4.10 -1.62
CA SER A 10 -3.54 -4.37 -1.03
C SER A 10 -2.44 -4.28 -2.08
N MET A 11 -1.22 -3.98 -1.65
CA MET A 11 -0.05 -4.12 -2.50
C MET A 11 0.28 -5.59 -2.66
N ARG A 12 0.24 -6.05 -3.90
CA ARG A 12 0.61 -7.43 -4.27
C ARG A 12 1.98 -7.42 -4.89
N ILE A 13 2.85 -8.24 -4.34
CA ILE A 13 4.25 -8.34 -4.73
C ILE A 13 4.50 -9.73 -5.30
N TRP A 14 4.81 -9.77 -6.58
CA TRP A 14 5.13 -11.00 -7.32
C TRP A 14 6.63 -11.14 -7.42
N LEU A 15 7.21 -12.01 -6.60
CA LEU A 15 8.63 -12.27 -6.59
C LEU A 15 9.04 -13.14 -7.79
N ASP A 16 10.16 -12.81 -8.42
CA ASP A 16 10.76 -13.59 -9.49
C ASP A 16 11.87 -14.49 -8.90
N PRO A 17 11.68 -15.83 -8.88
CA PRO A 17 12.64 -16.74 -8.28
C PRO A 17 14.01 -16.71 -8.96
N ALA A 18 14.06 -16.54 -10.28
CA ALA A 18 15.32 -16.51 -11.03
C ALA A 18 16.13 -15.26 -10.68
N LYS A 19 15.46 -14.11 -10.56
CA LYS A 19 16.10 -12.87 -10.12
C LYS A 19 16.54 -12.92 -8.67
N LEU A 20 15.72 -13.48 -7.78
CA LEU A 20 16.12 -13.68 -6.38
C LEU A 20 17.40 -14.51 -6.28
N GLN A 21 17.48 -15.61 -7.03
CA GLN A 21 18.66 -16.45 -7.07
C GLN A 21 19.89 -15.72 -7.62
N SER A 22 19.75 -14.93 -8.69
CA SER A 22 20.86 -14.18 -9.29
C SER A 22 21.45 -13.13 -8.34
N TYR A 23 20.61 -12.52 -7.48
CA TYR A 23 21.05 -11.56 -6.47
C TYR A 23 21.42 -12.20 -5.12
N GLY A 24 21.30 -13.54 -5.00
CA GLY A 24 21.53 -14.28 -3.76
C GLY A 24 20.61 -13.77 -2.64
N LEU A 25 19.31 -13.65 -2.94
CA LEU A 25 18.26 -13.19 -2.03
C LEU A 25 17.28 -14.30 -1.73
N THR A 26 16.82 -14.36 -0.50
CA THR A 26 15.75 -15.23 -0.06
C THR A 26 14.43 -14.46 0.03
N VAL A 27 13.31 -15.16 -0.08
CA VAL A 27 11.97 -14.56 0.11
C VAL A 27 11.84 -13.90 1.50
N LEU A 28 12.44 -14.51 2.52
CA LEU A 28 12.40 -14.01 3.89
C LEU A 28 13.14 -12.67 4.04
N GLU A 29 14.27 -12.50 3.35
CA GLU A 29 15.01 -11.23 3.35
C GLU A 29 14.21 -10.12 2.69
N VAL A 30 13.54 -10.42 1.57
CA VAL A 30 12.64 -9.46 0.92
C VAL A 30 11.48 -9.08 1.84
N GLN A 31 10.85 -10.06 2.49
CA GLN A 31 9.76 -9.81 3.44
C GLN A 31 10.21 -8.92 4.60
N LYS A 32 11.36 -9.19 5.19
CA LYS A 32 11.94 -8.37 6.27
C LYS A 32 12.25 -6.94 5.80
N ALA A 33 12.79 -6.78 4.60
CA ALA A 33 13.08 -5.46 4.04
C ALA A 33 11.81 -4.63 3.87
N ILE A 34 10.74 -5.25 3.37
CA ILE A 34 9.43 -4.60 3.23
C ILE A 34 8.87 -4.21 4.61
N GLN A 35 8.89 -5.13 5.58
CA GLN A 35 8.40 -4.86 6.93
C GLN A 35 9.16 -3.71 7.60
N ASN A 36 10.48 -3.67 7.46
CA ASN A 36 11.32 -2.64 8.08
C ASN A 36 11.12 -1.25 7.47
N GLN A 37 10.78 -1.15 6.19
CA GLN A 37 10.61 0.12 5.49
C GLN A 37 9.15 0.57 5.38
N ASN A 38 8.20 -0.33 5.62
CA ASN A 38 6.76 -0.03 5.63
C ASN A 38 6.23 0.09 7.07
N VAL A 39 6.89 0.89 7.90
CA VAL A 39 6.53 1.10 9.31
C VAL A 39 6.07 2.53 9.51
N GLN A 40 5.02 2.69 10.28
CA GLN A 40 4.61 4.01 10.75
C GLN A 40 5.37 4.35 12.03
N VAL A 41 6.28 5.29 11.93
CA VAL A 41 7.08 5.77 13.08
C VAL A 41 6.53 7.13 13.51
N ALA A 42 6.32 7.29 14.83
CA ALA A 42 6.04 8.61 15.39
C ALA A 42 7.33 9.44 15.31
N GLY A 43 7.29 10.56 14.57
CA GLY A 43 8.49 11.37 14.30
C GLY A 43 9.05 12.08 15.53
N GLY A 44 8.25 12.27 16.57
CA GLY A 44 8.67 12.99 17.77
C GLY A 44 8.91 14.49 17.53
N GLN A 45 9.59 15.12 18.48
CA GLN A 45 9.92 16.54 18.44
C GLN A 45 11.40 16.74 18.78
N LEU A 46 12.09 17.55 18.00
CA LEU A 46 13.44 18.01 18.31
C LEU A 46 13.33 19.31 19.13
N GLY A 47 14.07 19.38 20.23
CA GLY A 47 14.03 20.55 21.11
C GLY A 47 12.86 20.58 22.08
N ALA A 48 12.21 19.42 22.36
CA ALA A 48 11.23 19.33 23.43
C ALA A 48 11.93 19.30 24.80
N ALA A 49 11.28 19.87 25.81
CA ALA A 49 11.81 19.90 27.18
C ALA A 49 12.12 18.48 27.70
N PRO A 50 13.20 18.30 28.52
CA PRO A 50 14.10 19.33 29.05
C PRO A 50 15.22 19.73 28.09
N VAL A 51 15.34 21.03 27.82
CA VAL A 51 16.38 21.60 26.93
C VAL A 51 17.24 22.59 27.69
N PRO A 52 18.51 22.80 27.27
CA PRO A 52 19.31 23.90 27.76
C PRO A 52 18.64 25.26 27.55
N SER A 53 18.91 26.21 28.42
CA SER A 53 18.23 27.53 28.49
C SER A 53 18.35 28.41 27.26
N ASP A 54 19.21 28.05 26.29
CA ASP A 54 19.52 28.80 25.07
C ASP A 54 18.83 28.24 23.81
N GLN A 55 18.09 27.14 23.94
CA GLN A 55 17.37 26.56 22.81
C GLN A 55 15.96 27.17 22.64
N ILE A 56 15.79 28.01 21.63
CA ILE A 56 14.57 28.78 21.39
C ILE A 56 13.59 28.09 20.43
N PHE A 57 14.06 27.09 19.66
CA PHE A 57 13.26 26.48 18.60
C PHE A 57 12.93 25.01 18.88
N GLN A 58 11.66 24.68 18.67
CA GLN A 58 11.14 23.32 18.70
C GLN A 58 10.64 22.94 17.31
N PHE A 59 11.10 21.81 16.77
CA PHE A 59 10.69 21.31 15.46
C PHE A 59 9.95 19.98 15.61
N THR A 60 8.77 19.89 15.02
CA THR A 60 8.06 18.60 14.89
C THR A 60 8.64 17.84 13.71
N VAL A 61 9.10 16.63 13.95
CA VAL A 61 9.58 15.74 12.89
C VAL A 61 8.40 15.00 12.29
N LEU A 62 8.06 15.33 11.04
CA LEU A 62 7.07 14.60 10.27
C LEU A 62 7.75 13.47 9.52
N THR A 63 7.37 12.23 9.80
CA THR A 63 7.83 11.06 9.06
C THR A 63 6.82 10.67 8.01
N LEU A 64 7.29 10.17 6.87
CA LEU A 64 6.44 9.46 5.92
C LEU A 64 5.79 8.27 6.65
N GLY A 65 4.48 8.19 6.60
CA GLY A 65 3.73 7.06 7.14
C GLY A 65 3.98 5.77 6.38
N ARG A 66 3.06 4.82 6.48
CA ARG A 66 3.09 3.60 5.67
C ARG A 66 3.09 3.94 4.19
N LEU A 67 3.84 3.17 3.43
CA LEU A 67 3.87 3.29 1.97
C LEU A 67 2.49 2.98 1.41
N SER A 68 2.01 3.83 0.52
CA SER A 68 0.67 3.71 -0.10
C SER A 68 0.71 3.61 -1.62
N ASP A 69 1.83 3.95 -2.24
CA ASP A 69 1.97 4.02 -3.68
C ASP A 69 2.86 2.87 -4.20
N VAL A 70 2.52 2.35 -5.37
CA VAL A 70 3.28 1.30 -6.07
C VAL A 70 4.75 1.70 -6.24
N THR A 71 5.00 2.94 -6.66
CA THR A 71 6.37 3.46 -6.87
C THR A 71 7.20 3.51 -5.59
N GLN A 72 6.56 3.78 -4.46
CA GLN A 72 7.23 3.75 -3.15
C GLN A 72 7.66 2.33 -2.79
N PHE A 73 6.78 1.34 -2.99
CA PHE A 73 7.12 -0.07 -2.78
C PHE A 73 8.21 -0.57 -3.72
N GLU A 74 8.17 -0.19 -5.00
CA GLU A 74 9.19 -0.55 -5.98
C GLU A 74 10.58 -0.05 -5.59
N ASN A 75 10.66 1.09 -4.91
CA ASN A 75 11.91 1.70 -4.48
C ASN A 75 12.44 1.17 -3.14
N ILE A 76 11.74 0.26 -2.46
CA ILE A 76 12.24 -0.40 -1.25
C ILE A 76 13.60 -1.05 -1.54
N ILE A 77 14.58 -0.77 -0.69
CA ILE A 77 15.91 -1.37 -0.78
C ILE A 77 15.87 -2.74 -0.14
N VAL A 78 16.07 -3.78 -0.93
CA VAL A 78 16.07 -5.18 -0.45
C VAL A 78 17.45 -5.62 -0.02
N LYS A 79 18.49 -5.20 -0.76
CA LYS A 79 19.89 -5.52 -0.47
C LYS A 79 20.77 -4.33 -0.77
N SER A 80 21.65 -4.01 0.13
CA SER A 80 22.76 -3.11 -0.11
C SER A 80 24.06 -3.86 0.14
N LYS A 81 24.92 -3.95 -0.87
CA LYS A 81 26.27 -4.42 -0.66
C LYS A 81 27.07 -3.17 -0.24
N PRO A 82 27.59 -3.10 1.00
CA PRO A 82 28.48 -2.00 1.34
C PRO A 82 29.67 -2.04 0.38
N PRO A 83 30.25 -0.90 0.02
CA PRO A 83 31.52 -0.89 -0.67
C PRO A 83 32.47 -1.78 0.12
N ALA A 84 33.18 -2.66 -0.56
CA ALA A 84 34.08 -3.60 0.08
C ALA A 84 35.02 -2.77 0.97
N THR A 85 34.74 -2.74 2.26
CA THR A 85 35.66 -2.21 3.25
C THR A 85 36.77 -3.23 3.28
N GLN A 86 37.79 -2.99 2.49
CA GLN A 86 39.02 -3.77 2.60
C GLN A 86 39.46 -3.64 4.05
N SER A 87 39.37 -4.73 4.78
CA SER A 87 40.15 -4.90 6.00
C SER A 87 41.54 -4.40 5.66
N ALA A 88 41.96 -3.37 6.39
CA ALA A 88 43.21 -2.68 6.18
C ALA A 88 44.41 -3.61 6.45
N GLN A 89 44.69 -4.46 5.48
CA GLN A 89 45.92 -5.23 5.45
C GLN A 89 46.42 -5.38 4.00
N LEU A 90 47.44 -4.56 3.73
CA LEU A 90 48.48 -4.74 2.71
C LEU A 90 48.14 -4.49 1.23
N ARG A 91 48.51 -3.25 0.82
CA ARG A 91 49.17 -2.88 -0.45
C ARG A 91 48.47 -3.21 -1.76
N GLY A 92 47.88 -2.20 -2.36
CA GLY A 92 47.57 -2.05 -3.78
C GLY A 92 46.72 -0.82 -4.02
N PRO A 93 46.88 -0.10 -5.14
CA PRO A 93 46.01 1.02 -5.45
C PRO A 93 44.58 0.53 -5.54
N THR A 94 43.70 1.10 -4.72
CA THR A 94 42.25 0.83 -4.75
C THR A 94 41.69 1.09 -6.13
N PRO A 95 40.99 0.16 -6.77
CA PRO A 95 40.19 0.52 -7.94
C PRO A 95 39.11 1.48 -7.50
N VAL A 96 39.24 2.72 -7.97
CA VAL A 96 38.23 3.76 -7.85
C VAL A 96 37.02 3.27 -8.67
N GLY A 97 35.93 2.87 -7.99
CA GLY A 97 34.70 2.63 -8.71
C GLY A 97 33.81 1.46 -8.30
N GLU A 98 33.95 0.83 -7.14
CA GLU A 98 32.89 -0.06 -6.66
C GLU A 98 31.75 0.79 -6.06
N THR A 99 30.83 1.17 -6.93
CA THR A 99 29.56 1.76 -6.53
C THR A 99 28.81 0.72 -5.69
N ALA A 100 28.34 1.09 -4.51
CA ALA A 100 27.50 0.23 -3.69
C ALA A 100 26.34 -0.30 -4.53
N ALA A 101 26.31 -1.60 -4.78
CA ALA A 101 25.24 -2.20 -5.55
C ALA A 101 24.00 -2.25 -4.67
N ILE A 102 23.02 -1.40 -5.00
CA ILE A 102 21.72 -1.35 -4.33
C ILE A 102 20.74 -2.15 -5.17
N VAL A 103 20.15 -3.18 -4.58
CA VAL A 103 19.06 -3.96 -5.19
C VAL A 103 17.74 -3.44 -4.62
N ARG A 104 16.85 -3.01 -5.49
CA ARG A 104 15.52 -2.54 -5.13
C ARG A 104 14.46 -3.62 -5.38
N LEU A 105 13.30 -3.46 -4.76
CA LEU A 105 12.20 -4.42 -4.91
C LEU A 105 11.79 -4.60 -6.38
N ARG A 106 11.77 -3.54 -7.18
CA ARG A 106 11.48 -3.59 -8.63
C ARG A 106 12.44 -4.48 -9.43
N ASP A 107 13.66 -4.68 -8.92
CA ASP A 107 14.67 -5.47 -9.62
C ASP A 107 14.40 -6.96 -9.49
N VAL A 108 13.70 -7.38 -8.43
CA VAL A 108 13.42 -8.79 -8.07
C VAL A 108 11.94 -9.13 -8.01
N ALA A 109 11.05 -8.13 -8.16
CA ALA A 109 9.60 -8.33 -8.05
C ALA A 109 8.83 -7.37 -8.95
N ARG A 110 7.60 -7.74 -9.27
CA ARG A 110 6.57 -6.85 -9.81
C ARG A 110 5.62 -6.46 -8.69
N VAL A 111 5.35 -5.17 -8.55
CA VAL A 111 4.44 -4.62 -7.56
C VAL A 111 3.19 -4.11 -8.26
N GLU A 112 2.02 -4.44 -7.73
CA GLU A 112 0.74 -3.95 -8.25
C GLU A 112 -0.26 -3.70 -7.12
N LEU A 113 -1.08 -2.69 -7.28
CA LEU A 113 -2.24 -2.47 -6.41
C LEU A 113 -3.37 -3.36 -6.90
N SER A 114 -3.83 -4.29 -6.07
CA SER A 114 -4.85 -5.26 -6.44
C SER A 114 -5.77 -5.54 -5.25
N GLN A 115 -6.84 -6.29 -5.49
CA GLN A 115 -7.70 -6.75 -4.39
C GLN A 115 -6.92 -7.65 -3.42
N GLN A 116 -7.16 -7.49 -2.14
CA GLN A 116 -6.54 -8.31 -1.10
C GLN A 116 -6.93 -9.80 -1.24
N SER A 117 -8.17 -10.09 -1.62
CA SER A 117 -8.67 -11.44 -1.78
C SER A 117 -9.49 -11.56 -3.06
N PHE A 118 -9.32 -12.68 -3.77
CA PHE A 118 -10.15 -13.08 -4.92
C PHE A 118 -11.13 -14.21 -4.56
N ALA A 119 -11.27 -14.51 -3.26
CA ALA A 119 -12.16 -15.58 -2.80
C ALA A 119 -13.63 -15.27 -3.09
N THR A 120 -14.00 -14.00 -3.14
CA THR A 120 -15.35 -13.57 -3.48
C THR A 120 -15.31 -12.63 -4.67
N PHE A 121 -16.11 -12.95 -5.68
CA PHE A 121 -16.35 -12.06 -6.80
C PHE A 121 -17.85 -11.91 -7.00
N SER A 122 -18.27 -10.77 -7.47
CA SER A 122 -19.63 -10.50 -7.86
C SER A 122 -19.67 -10.14 -9.34
N GLY A 123 -20.70 -10.59 -10.02
CA GLY A 123 -20.89 -10.31 -11.43
C GLY A 123 -22.36 -10.05 -11.74
N LEU A 124 -22.59 -9.19 -12.70
CA LEU A 124 -23.90 -8.86 -13.22
C LEU A 124 -23.87 -9.02 -14.74
N SER A 125 -24.71 -9.90 -15.28
CA SER A 125 -24.81 -10.13 -16.73
C SER A 125 -23.46 -10.41 -17.41
N GLY A 126 -22.61 -11.24 -16.77
CA GLY A 126 -21.29 -11.61 -17.29
C GLY A 126 -20.21 -10.56 -17.14
N ARG A 127 -20.47 -9.42 -16.52
CA ARG A 127 -19.51 -8.37 -16.22
C ARG A 127 -19.15 -8.35 -14.75
N LYS A 128 -17.91 -7.96 -14.42
CA LYS A 128 -17.51 -7.74 -13.03
C LYS A 128 -18.34 -6.62 -12.42
N ALA A 129 -18.89 -6.87 -11.24
CA ALA A 129 -19.69 -5.89 -10.51
C ALA A 129 -19.38 -5.95 -9.02
N ALA A 130 -19.60 -4.86 -8.32
CA ALA A 130 -19.69 -4.84 -6.87
C ALA A 130 -21.18 -4.78 -6.49
N GLN A 131 -21.58 -5.58 -5.53
CA GLN A 131 -22.95 -5.60 -5.02
C GLN A 131 -22.98 -4.93 -3.64
N ILE A 132 -23.88 -3.98 -3.46
CA ILE A 132 -24.10 -3.28 -2.20
C ILE A 132 -25.47 -3.69 -1.68
N ASN A 133 -25.51 -4.39 -0.56
CA ASN A 133 -26.74 -4.77 0.13
C ASN A 133 -27.01 -3.78 1.26
N VAL A 134 -28.14 -3.13 1.24
CA VAL A 134 -28.60 -2.21 2.28
C VAL A 134 -29.72 -2.91 3.05
N PHE A 135 -29.54 -3.07 4.36
CA PHE A 135 -30.54 -3.65 5.24
C PHE A 135 -31.17 -2.58 6.11
N THR A 136 -32.46 -2.61 6.24
CA THR A 136 -33.21 -1.73 7.16
C THR A 136 -33.08 -2.25 8.59
N LEU A 137 -33.00 -1.34 9.55
CA LEU A 137 -33.11 -1.70 10.97
C LEU A 137 -34.57 -2.03 11.33
N PRO A 138 -34.78 -2.90 12.32
CA PRO A 138 -36.13 -3.15 12.85
C PRO A 138 -36.84 -1.87 13.22
N GLY A 139 -38.07 -1.69 12.72
CA GLY A 139 -38.87 -0.48 12.96
C GLY A 139 -38.60 0.71 12.03
N ALA A 140 -37.62 0.62 11.13
CA ALA A 140 -37.40 1.65 10.11
C ALA A 140 -38.44 1.54 8.99
N ASN A 141 -38.81 2.68 8.41
CA ASN A 141 -39.67 2.71 7.23
C ASN A 141 -38.86 2.35 5.98
N ALA A 142 -39.10 1.16 5.43
CA ALA A 142 -38.37 0.61 4.29
C ALA A 142 -38.49 1.51 3.05
N LEU A 143 -39.68 2.05 2.75
CA LEU A 143 -39.90 2.94 1.61
C LEU A 143 -39.03 4.21 1.71
N ARG A 144 -38.98 4.82 2.89
CA ARG A 144 -38.17 6.03 3.12
C ARG A 144 -36.68 5.73 2.95
N VAL A 145 -36.21 4.58 3.46
CA VAL A 145 -34.81 4.16 3.30
C VAL A 145 -34.50 3.92 1.82
N ALA A 146 -35.37 3.24 1.08
CA ALA A 146 -35.19 3.00 -0.34
C ALA A 146 -35.09 4.32 -1.14
N ASP A 147 -35.95 5.30 -0.84
CA ASP A 147 -35.91 6.60 -1.51
C ASP A 147 -34.68 7.43 -1.15
N GLU A 148 -34.19 7.32 0.08
CA GLU A 148 -32.94 7.98 0.50
C GLU A 148 -31.73 7.34 -0.21
N VAL A 149 -31.69 6.00 -0.32
CA VAL A 149 -30.64 5.29 -1.06
C VAL A 149 -30.64 5.67 -2.53
N ARG A 150 -31.82 5.70 -3.19
CA ARG A 150 -31.95 6.11 -4.59
C ARG A 150 -31.46 7.54 -4.82
N ARG A 151 -31.83 8.47 -3.95
CA ARG A 151 -31.36 9.87 -4.01
C ARG A 151 -29.86 9.97 -3.84
N SER A 152 -29.31 9.28 -2.85
CA SER A 152 -27.86 9.25 -2.61
C SER A 152 -27.09 8.67 -3.80
N MET A 153 -27.59 7.59 -4.39
CA MET A 153 -26.96 6.98 -5.57
C MET A 153 -27.03 7.88 -6.81
N ALA A 154 -28.14 8.62 -6.97
CA ALA A 154 -28.27 9.60 -8.06
C ALA A 154 -27.22 10.73 -7.93
N GLN A 155 -27.00 11.24 -6.71
CA GLN A 155 -25.97 12.25 -6.44
C GLN A 155 -24.55 11.69 -6.66
N LEU A 156 -24.27 10.49 -6.17
CA LEU A 156 -22.96 9.85 -6.33
C LEU A 156 -22.64 9.52 -7.80
N ARG A 157 -23.66 9.26 -8.62
CA ARG A 157 -23.49 9.00 -10.05
C ARG A 157 -22.76 10.12 -10.78
N GLU A 158 -22.93 11.36 -10.38
CA GLU A 158 -22.23 12.50 -10.97
C GLU A 158 -20.72 12.47 -10.76
N GLN A 159 -20.26 11.75 -9.73
CA GLN A 159 -18.86 11.60 -9.36
C GLN A 159 -18.24 10.27 -9.86
N PHE A 160 -19.02 9.46 -10.58
CA PHE A 160 -18.52 8.17 -11.04
C PHE A 160 -17.47 8.34 -12.14
N PRO A 161 -16.41 7.53 -12.10
CA PRO A 161 -15.45 7.49 -13.19
C PRO A 161 -16.11 6.99 -14.48
N PRO A 162 -15.58 7.37 -15.65
CA PRO A 162 -16.09 6.91 -16.93
C PRO A 162 -16.18 5.38 -17.01
N GLY A 163 -17.33 4.86 -17.44
CA GLY A 163 -17.57 3.43 -17.59
C GLY A 163 -18.20 2.75 -16.38
N LEU A 164 -18.31 3.42 -15.22
CA LEU A 164 -19.04 2.88 -14.08
C LEU A 164 -20.53 3.17 -14.19
N GLN A 165 -21.35 2.11 -14.03
CA GLN A 165 -22.80 2.21 -14.02
C GLN A 165 -23.35 1.47 -12.81
N TYR A 166 -24.49 1.90 -12.30
CA TYR A 166 -25.21 1.18 -11.25
C TYR A 166 -26.61 0.81 -11.69
N THR A 167 -27.14 -0.26 -11.15
CA THR A 167 -28.53 -0.67 -11.31
C THR A 167 -29.05 -1.25 -10.00
N ALA A 168 -30.30 -0.95 -9.68
CA ALA A 168 -30.98 -1.57 -8.55
C ALA A 168 -31.54 -2.93 -9.02
N LEU A 169 -31.11 -4.01 -8.38
CA LEU A 169 -31.47 -5.38 -8.76
C LEU A 169 -32.67 -5.91 -8.00
N LEU A 170 -32.71 -5.65 -6.72
CA LEU A 170 -33.74 -6.12 -5.80
C LEU A 170 -34.18 -4.96 -4.94
N ASP A 171 -35.47 -4.68 -4.97
CA ASP A 171 -36.14 -3.74 -4.09
C ASP A 171 -37.30 -4.50 -3.44
N SER A 172 -37.18 -4.74 -2.14
CA SER A 172 -38.20 -5.48 -1.36
C SER A 172 -39.06 -4.54 -0.52
N SER A 173 -39.09 -3.25 -0.85
CA SER A 173 -39.92 -2.24 -0.17
C SER A 173 -41.37 -2.22 -0.68
#